data_071390ed27c6cb8a762db5628f840a81
#
_entry.id   071390ed27c6cb8a762db5628f840a81
#
_cell.length_a   1.000
_cell.length_b   1.000
_cell.length_c   1.000
_cell.angle_alpha   90.00
_cell.angle_beta   90.00
_cell.angle_gamma   90.00
#
_symmetry.space_group_name_H-M   'P 1'
#
loop_
_entity.id
_entity.type
_entity.pdbx_description
1 polymer ?
#
loop_
_entity_poly.entity_id
_entity_poly.type
_entity_poly.pdbx_seq_one_letter_code
_entity_poly.pdbx_strand_id
1 'polypeptide(L)'
;VEPDPYADFHSAETGEPFRDCISCGLDLDHDPDLPYLVAKSYRRGECIFEYAICDDCRSNMAQEFSSESRQALSRFFQEQVNLRDRSILLAIGDDPALWIDKCASCETSRNQLESYSLGGVLLGRNMIYDPYPLCLCGKCEEKIQELLSQKTRGIWDDFVDTHFDGPPAGVEDLPVRGRPLPF
;
A
#
# COMPACT_ATOMS: atom_id res chain seq x y z
N VAL A 1 -6.01 28.29 0.87
CA VAL A 1 -5.46 27.17 0.10
C VAL A 1 -6.23 25.95 0.55
N GLU A 2 -7.00 25.34 -0.33
CA GLU A 2 -7.68 24.07 -0.01
C GLU A 2 -6.59 23.02 0.28
N PRO A 3 -6.79 22.17 1.31
CA PRO A 3 -5.86 21.09 1.59
C PRO A 3 -5.79 20.15 0.37
N ASP A 4 -4.60 19.68 0.05
CA ASP A 4 -4.42 18.69 -1.02
C ASP A 4 -5.14 17.38 -0.61
N PRO A 5 -6.13 16.91 -1.39
CA PRO A 5 -6.88 15.71 -1.06
C PRO A 5 -6.02 14.45 -1.05
N TYR A 6 -4.84 14.49 -1.68
CA TYR A 6 -3.92 13.35 -1.77
C TYR A 6 -2.74 13.42 -0.80
N ALA A 7 -2.76 14.36 0.17
CA ALA A 7 -1.67 14.56 1.14
C ALA A 7 -1.29 13.28 1.91
N ASP A 8 -2.24 12.39 2.19
CA ASP A 8 -1.97 11.09 2.82
C ASP A 8 -1.03 10.19 1.97
N PHE A 9 -0.94 10.46 0.66
CA PHE A 9 -0.09 9.71 -0.29
C PHE A 9 1.18 10.46 -0.69
N HIS A 10 1.45 11.61 -0.10
CA HIS A 10 2.75 12.27 -0.20
C HIS A 10 3.77 11.63 0.74
N SER A 11 5.06 11.83 0.45
CA SER A 11 6.12 11.39 1.35
C SER A 11 5.96 12.03 2.73
N ALA A 12 6.01 11.23 3.77
CA ALA A 12 5.96 11.73 5.16
C ALA A 12 7.22 12.50 5.52
N GLU A 13 8.35 12.22 4.85
CA GLU A 13 9.62 12.90 5.07
C GLU A 13 9.63 14.31 4.47
N THR A 14 9.13 14.47 3.24
CA THR A 14 9.22 15.75 2.50
C THR A 14 7.92 16.54 2.48
N GLY A 15 6.78 15.89 2.69
CA GLY A 15 5.44 16.46 2.50
C GLY A 15 5.04 16.66 1.03
N GLU A 16 5.89 16.21 0.09
CA GLU A 16 5.69 16.37 -1.35
C GLU A 16 5.34 15.02 -2.02
N PRO A 17 4.75 15.02 -3.22
CA PRO A 17 4.55 13.79 -4.00
C PRO A 17 5.86 13.04 -4.21
N PHE A 18 5.79 11.72 -4.28
CA PHE A 18 6.94 10.89 -4.64
C PHE A 18 7.38 11.20 -6.06
N ARG A 19 8.70 11.29 -6.29
CA ARG A 19 9.29 11.63 -7.58
C ARG A 19 9.78 10.41 -8.35
N ASP A 20 10.34 9.43 -7.65
CA ASP A 20 11.08 8.35 -8.28
C ASP A 20 10.51 6.99 -7.90
N CYS A 21 10.47 6.09 -8.87
CA CYS A 21 10.21 4.67 -8.61
C CYS A 21 11.36 4.08 -7.79
N ILE A 22 11.04 3.49 -6.64
CA ILE A 22 12.04 2.89 -5.75
C ILE A 22 12.84 1.79 -6.43
N SER A 23 12.26 1.08 -7.39
CA SER A 23 12.88 -0.09 -8.03
C SER A 23 13.75 0.26 -9.21
N CYS A 24 13.31 1.14 -10.13
CA CYS A 24 14.05 1.46 -11.36
C CYS A 24 14.53 2.91 -11.44
N GLY A 25 14.15 3.77 -10.49
CA GLY A 25 14.53 5.19 -10.49
C GLY A 25 13.85 6.03 -11.56
N LEU A 26 12.78 5.49 -12.21
CA LEU A 26 12.01 6.26 -13.18
C LEU A 26 11.36 7.46 -12.50
N ASP A 27 11.46 8.63 -13.13
CA ASP A 27 10.75 9.84 -12.73
C ASP A 27 9.24 9.63 -12.95
N LEU A 28 8.47 9.61 -11.85
CA LEU A 28 7.03 9.33 -11.86
C LEU A 28 6.19 10.49 -12.42
N ASP A 29 6.75 11.70 -12.48
CA ASP A 29 6.11 12.85 -13.13
C ASP A 29 6.39 12.90 -14.64
N HIS A 30 7.38 12.13 -15.14
CA HIS A 30 7.82 12.19 -16.53
C HIS A 30 6.82 11.54 -17.50
N ASP A 31 6.17 10.47 -17.09
CA ASP A 31 5.19 9.74 -17.91
C ASP A 31 3.79 9.83 -17.26
N PRO A 32 2.95 10.77 -17.74
CA PRO A 32 1.61 10.95 -17.18
C PRO A 32 0.68 9.77 -17.46
N ASP A 33 1.06 8.85 -18.36
CA ASP A 33 0.26 7.67 -18.71
C ASP A 33 0.69 6.41 -17.96
N LEU A 34 1.78 6.48 -17.16
CA LEU A 34 2.25 5.35 -16.37
C LEU A 34 1.74 5.44 -14.92
N PRO A 35 0.85 4.53 -14.49
CA PRO A 35 0.42 4.48 -13.11
C PRO A 35 1.57 4.08 -12.17
N TYR A 36 1.49 4.55 -10.94
CA TYR A 36 2.39 4.13 -9.86
C TYR A 36 1.63 3.92 -8.56
N LEU A 37 2.11 2.96 -7.76
CA LEU A 37 1.60 2.69 -6.42
C LEU A 37 2.42 3.48 -5.40
N VAL A 38 1.73 4.11 -4.47
CA VAL A 38 2.30 4.60 -3.21
C VAL A 38 1.87 3.66 -2.10
N ALA A 39 2.83 3.17 -1.32
CA ALA A 39 2.59 2.35 -0.14
C ALA A 39 3.24 3.00 1.08
N LYS A 40 2.48 3.09 2.18
CA LYS A 40 2.94 3.68 3.44
C LYS A 40 2.48 2.83 4.60
N SER A 41 3.35 2.58 5.58
CA SER A 41 3.01 1.85 6.79
C SER A 41 3.21 2.72 8.00
N TYR A 42 2.25 2.67 8.90
CA TYR A 42 2.18 3.48 10.09
C TYR A 42 2.14 2.62 11.35
N ARG A 43 2.81 3.09 12.38
CA ARG A 43 2.73 2.54 13.72
C ARG A 43 2.66 3.68 14.73
N ARG A 44 1.64 3.66 15.59
CA ARG A 44 1.40 4.70 16.61
C ARG A 44 1.41 6.11 16.02
N GLY A 45 0.86 6.27 14.83
CA GLY A 45 0.78 7.56 14.14
C GLY A 45 2.04 8.00 13.39
N GLU A 46 3.14 7.24 13.48
CA GLU A 46 4.38 7.52 12.76
C GLU A 46 4.48 6.67 11.50
N CYS A 47 4.87 7.28 10.38
CA CYS A 47 5.19 6.57 9.15
C CYS A 47 6.53 5.87 9.32
N ILE A 48 6.52 4.54 9.34
CA ILE A 48 7.73 3.72 9.55
C ILE A 48 8.30 3.17 8.25
N PHE A 49 7.53 3.22 7.17
CA PHE A 49 7.91 2.66 5.88
C PHE A 49 7.09 3.31 4.78
N GLU A 50 7.75 3.80 3.75
CA GLU A 50 7.07 4.38 2.58
C GLU A 50 7.86 4.21 1.30
N TYR A 51 7.17 4.01 0.19
CA TYR A 51 7.76 4.02 -1.15
C TYR A 51 6.73 4.28 -2.24
N ALA A 52 7.22 4.63 -3.42
CA ALA A 52 6.45 4.60 -4.65
C ALA A 52 7.11 3.65 -5.66
N ILE A 53 6.30 2.91 -6.40
CA ILE A 53 6.77 1.96 -7.41
C ILE A 53 5.90 2.07 -8.67
N CYS A 54 6.53 2.21 -9.84
CA CYS A 54 5.81 2.25 -11.11
C CYS A 54 5.11 0.92 -11.40
N ASP A 55 4.05 0.96 -12.19
CA ASP A 55 3.22 -0.22 -12.47
C ASP A 55 4.00 -1.35 -13.17
N ASP A 56 4.96 -1.01 -14.02
CA ASP A 56 5.83 -1.99 -14.66
C ASP A 56 6.67 -2.78 -13.65
N CYS A 57 7.33 -2.09 -12.73
CA CYS A 57 8.13 -2.75 -11.68
C CYS A 57 7.26 -3.55 -10.73
N ARG A 58 6.11 -3.02 -10.34
CA ARG A 58 5.13 -3.71 -9.49
C ARG A 58 4.61 -4.97 -10.16
N SER A 59 4.22 -4.88 -11.42
CA SER A 59 3.73 -6.01 -12.21
C SER A 59 4.79 -7.09 -12.40
N ASN A 60 6.03 -6.70 -12.68
CA ASN A 60 7.14 -7.64 -12.80
C ASN A 60 7.36 -8.41 -11.48
N MET A 61 7.37 -7.73 -10.35
CA MET A 61 7.50 -8.37 -9.04
C MET A 61 6.32 -9.32 -8.76
N ALA A 62 5.09 -8.89 -9.06
CA ALA A 62 3.90 -9.71 -8.85
C ALA A 62 3.87 -10.97 -9.73
N GLN A 63 4.46 -10.94 -10.92
CA GLN A 63 4.59 -12.12 -11.80
C GLN A 63 5.52 -13.20 -11.22
N GLU A 64 6.50 -12.80 -10.39
CA GLU A 64 7.40 -13.73 -9.72
C GLU A 64 6.74 -14.45 -8.53
N PHE A 65 5.65 -13.89 -7.99
CA PHE A 65 4.88 -14.53 -6.92
C PHE A 65 4.35 -15.89 -7.35
N SER A 66 4.26 -16.83 -6.42
CA SER A 66 3.66 -18.12 -6.71
C SER A 66 2.20 -17.95 -7.16
N SER A 67 1.73 -18.84 -8.04
CA SER A 67 0.33 -18.85 -8.49
C SER A 67 -0.64 -19.03 -7.31
N GLU A 68 -0.24 -19.83 -6.32
CA GLU A 68 -0.97 -20.03 -5.07
C GLU A 68 -1.15 -18.71 -4.30
N SER A 69 -0.07 -17.95 -4.12
CA SER A 69 -0.12 -16.65 -3.44
C SER A 69 -0.97 -15.64 -4.20
N ARG A 70 -0.84 -15.57 -5.53
CA ARG A 70 -1.65 -14.67 -6.36
C ARG A 70 -3.14 -14.99 -6.26
N GLN A 71 -3.50 -16.28 -6.29
CA GLN A 71 -4.89 -16.71 -6.11
C GLN A 71 -5.41 -16.41 -4.70
N ALA A 72 -4.59 -16.64 -3.67
CA ALA A 72 -4.95 -16.35 -2.29
C ALA A 72 -5.18 -14.85 -2.06
N LEU A 73 -4.31 -13.99 -2.61
CA LEU A 73 -4.49 -12.54 -2.56
C LEU A 73 -5.77 -12.10 -3.28
N SER A 74 -6.00 -12.59 -4.50
CA SER A 74 -7.21 -12.28 -5.25
C SER A 74 -8.47 -12.68 -4.49
N ARG A 75 -8.48 -13.87 -3.90
CA ARG A 75 -9.61 -14.35 -3.09
C ARG A 75 -9.81 -13.49 -1.84
N PHE A 76 -8.73 -13.12 -1.15
CA PHE A 76 -8.82 -12.25 0.02
C PHE A 76 -9.50 -10.92 -0.34
N PHE A 77 -9.07 -10.25 -1.40
CA PHE A 77 -9.67 -9.00 -1.83
C PHE A 77 -11.14 -9.15 -2.26
N GLN A 78 -11.50 -10.26 -2.89
CA GLN A 78 -12.88 -10.52 -3.32
C GLN A 78 -13.81 -10.84 -2.13
N GLU A 79 -13.34 -11.57 -1.13
CA GLU A 79 -14.17 -12.10 -0.04
C GLU A 79 -14.11 -11.25 1.24
N GLN A 80 -12.97 -10.58 1.51
CA GLN A 80 -12.72 -9.89 2.77
C GLN A 80 -12.74 -8.37 2.67
N VAL A 81 -12.76 -7.82 1.46
CA VAL A 81 -12.92 -6.38 1.23
C VAL A 81 -14.34 -6.09 0.78
N ASN A 82 -15.00 -5.13 1.44
CA ASN A 82 -16.37 -4.76 1.10
C ASN A 82 -16.41 -3.93 -0.20
N LEU A 83 -16.36 -4.63 -1.33
CA LEU A 83 -16.38 -4.02 -2.68
C LEU A 83 -17.68 -3.25 -2.94
N ARG A 84 -18.79 -3.65 -2.30
CA ARG A 84 -20.08 -2.96 -2.46
C ARG A 84 -20.04 -1.55 -1.88
N ASP A 85 -19.53 -1.40 -0.66
CA ASP A 85 -19.41 -0.08 -0.02
C ASP A 85 -18.44 0.81 -0.80
N ARG A 86 -17.37 0.25 -1.36
CA ARG A 86 -16.43 0.96 -2.20
C ARG A 86 -17.09 1.46 -3.50
N SER A 87 -17.94 0.66 -4.12
CA SER A 87 -18.73 1.10 -5.28
C SER A 87 -19.69 2.25 -4.94
N ILE A 88 -20.25 2.25 -3.73
CA ILE A 88 -21.08 3.35 -3.24
C ILE A 88 -20.23 4.62 -3.04
N LEU A 89 -19.04 4.49 -2.43
CA LEU A 89 -18.12 5.61 -2.28
C LEU A 89 -17.75 6.22 -3.63
N LEU A 90 -17.47 5.40 -4.62
CA LEU A 90 -17.16 5.86 -5.98
C LEU A 90 -18.32 6.68 -6.59
N ALA A 91 -19.57 6.31 -6.30
CA ALA A 91 -20.74 7.03 -6.77
C ALA A 91 -20.98 8.35 -6.02
N ILE A 92 -20.50 8.49 -4.79
CA ILE A 92 -20.66 9.71 -3.98
C ILE A 92 -19.62 10.77 -4.38
N GLY A 93 -18.39 10.35 -4.70
CA GLY A 93 -17.29 11.25 -5.06
C GLY A 93 -15.93 10.60 -4.92
N ASP A 94 -14.92 11.37 -5.27
CA ASP A 94 -13.52 10.95 -5.34
C ASP A 94 -12.65 11.48 -4.18
N ASP A 95 -13.26 11.66 -3.00
CA ASP A 95 -12.52 12.04 -1.78
C ASP A 95 -11.76 10.82 -1.20
N PRO A 96 -10.43 10.74 -1.32
CA PRO A 96 -9.66 9.60 -0.85
C PRO A 96 -9.76 9.40 0.66
N ALA A 97 -10.03 10.45 1.43
CA ALA A 97 -10.17 10.35 2.88
C ALA A 97 -11.29 9.40 3.30
N LEU A 98 -12.40 9.37 2.53
CA LEU A 98 -13.52 8.45 2.77
C LEU A 98 -13.16 6.99 2.52
N TRP A 99 -12.17 6.74 1.67
CA TRP A 99 -11.73 5.39 1.30
C TRP A 99 -10.77 4.79 2.30
N ILE A 100 -10.06 5.62 3.07
CA ILE A 100 -9.01 5.22 4.01
C ILE A 100 -9.32 5.55 5.46
N ASP A 101 -10.55 5.91 5.79
CA ASP A 101 -10.99 6.22 7.15
C ASP A 101 -11.10 4.98 8.04
N LYS A 102 -11.16 3.81 7.43
CA LYS A 102 -11.25 2.52 8.12
C LYS A 102 -10.50 1.41 7.37
N CYS A 103 -10.17 0.34 8.09
CA CYS A 103 -9.61 -0.86 7.47
C CYS A 103 -10.59 -1.45 6.44
N ALA A 104 -10.13 -1.67 5.22
CA ALA A 104 -10.95 -2.18 4.12
C ALA A 104 -11.48 -3.61 4.36
N SER A 105 -10.87 -4.37 5.27
CA SER A 105 -11.26 -5.76 5.58
C SER A 105 -12.12 -5.85 6.84
N CYS A 106 -11.65 -5.36 7.99
CA CYS A 106 -12.37 -5.51 9.26
C CYS A 106 -13.20 -4.29 9.67
N GLU A 107 -13.17 -3.23 8.87
CA GLU A 107 -13.91 -1.98 9.05
C GLU A 107 -13.60 -1.21 10.35
N THR A 108 -12.56 -1.58 11.08
CA THR A 108 -12.10 -0.81 12.25
C THR A 108 -11.62 0.56 11.81
N SER A 109 -12.08 1.60 12.48
CA SER A 109 -11.73 3.00 12.17
C SER A 109 -10.22 3.24 12.28
N ARG A 110 -9.63 3.93 11.31
CA ARG A 110 -8.18 4.19 11.21
C ARG A 110 -7.62 4.85 12.47
N ASN A 111 -8.38 5.75 13.08
CA ASN A 111 -7.95 6.44 14.30
C ASN A 111 -7.87 5.55 15.56
N GLN A 112 -8.41 4.32 15.50
CA GLN A 112 -8.34 3.33 16.57
C GLN A 112 -7.25 2.28 16.33
N LEU A 113 -6.55 2.34 15.18
CA LEU A 113 -5.55 1.37 14.80
C LEU A 113 -4.18 1.76 15.37
N GLU A 114 -3.52 0.80 16.02
CA GLU A 114 -2.13 0.97 16.46
C GLU A 114 -1.16 0.89 15.27
N SER A 115 -1.47 0.03 14.31
CA SER A 115 -0.70 -0.13 13.08
C SER A 115 -1.62 -0.33 11.87
N TYR A 116 -1.26 0.27 10.76
CA TYR A 116 -1.97 0.15 9.49
C TYR A 116 -1.08 0.52 8.32
N SER A 117 -1.46 0.08 7.14
CA SER A 117 -0.84 0.50 5.88
C SER A 117 -1.86 1.16 4.97
N LEU A 118 -1.38 2.13 4.21
CA LEU A 118 -2.12 2.80 3.14
C LEU A 118 -1.52 2.37 1.79
N GLY A 119 -2.39 2.07 0.84
CA GLY A 119 -2.02 1.86 -0.56
C GLY A 119 -2.87 2.72 -1.46
N GLY A 120 -2.25 3.41 -2.40
CA GLY A 120 -2.94 4.23 -3.39
C GLY A 120 -2.26 4.14 -4.75
N VAL A 121 -3.04 4.08 -5.82
CA VAL A 121 -2.53 4.11 -7.19
C VAL A 121 -2.81 5.48 -7.80
N LEU A 122 -1.78 6.11 -8.32
CA LEU A 122 -1.87 7.42 -8.95
C LEU A 122 -1.49 7.32 -10.43
N LEU A 123 -2.09 8.19 -11.22
CA LEU A 123 -1.73 8.47 -12.61
C LEU A 123 -1.45 9.97 -12.72
N GLY A 124 -0.20 10.35 -12.83
CA GLY A 124 0.21 11.72 -12.60
C GLY A 124 -0.17 12.17 -11.19
N ARG A 125 -1.02 13.18 -11.08
CA ARG A 125 -1.51 13.70 -9.79
C ARG A 125 -2.92 13.25 -9.43
N ASN A 126 -3.50 12.31 -10.19
CA ASN A 126 -4.87 11.85 -9.97
C ASN A 126 -4.88 10.44 -9.36
N MET A 127 -5.73 10.24 -8.34
CA MET A 127 -5.95 8.92 -7.77
C MET A 127 -6.75 8.04 -8.74
N ILE A 128 -6.31 6.80 -8.90
CA ILE A 128 -7.09 5.76 -9.56
C ILE A 128 -7.89 5.02 -8.50
N TYR A 129 -9.21 5.08 -8.61
CA TYR A 129 -10.14 4.42 -7.70
C TYR A 129 -10.52 3.03 -8.22
N ASP A 130 -10.81 2.11 -7.29
CA ASP A 130 -11.17 0.71 -7.48
C ASP A 130 -9.96 -0.21 -7.78
N PRO A 131 -9.57 -1.01 -6.82
CA PRO A 131 -10.04 -1.08 -5.42
C PRO A 131 -9.39 -0.03 -4.50
N TYR A 132 -8.40 0.71 -4.99
CA TYR A 132 -7.66 1.74 -4.26
C TYR A 132 -8.46 3.04 -4.09
N PRO A 133 -8.07 3.92 -3.19
CA PRO A 133 -7.06 3.73 -2.14
C PRO A 133 -7.55 2.78 -1.04
N LEU A 134 -6.62 2.12 -0.35
CA LEU A 134 -6.89 1.13 0.68
C LEU A 134 -6.20 1.49 1.99
N CYS A 135 -6.88 1.25 3.11
CA CYS A 135 -6.28 1.14 4.44
C CYS A 135 -6.45 -0.30 4.91
N LEU A 136 -5.38 -0.93 5.37
CA LEU A 136 -5.41 -2.25 6.00
C LEU A 136 -4.75 -2.18 7.38
N CYS A 137 -5.42 -2.68 8.41
CA CYS A 137 -4.84 -2.76 9.74
C CYS A 137 -3.82 -3.89 9.86
N GLY A 138 -2.86 -3.78 10.78
CA GLY A 138 -1.81 -4.76 10.98
C GLY A 138 -2.32 -6.19 11.19
N LYS A 139 -3.46 -6.37 11.87
CA LYS A 139 -4.08 -7.70 12.04
C LYS A 139 -4.58 -8.31 10.74
N CYS A 140 -5.12 -7.49 9.83
CA CYS A 140 -5.56 -7.97 8.52
C CYS A 140 -4.37 -8.22 7.60
N GLU A 141 -3.30 -7.43 7.70
CA GLU A 141 -2.03 -7.67 6.99
C GLU A 141 -1.39 -9.00 7.43
N GLU A 142 -1.37 -9.31 8.73
CA GLU A 142 -0.87 -10.59 9.23
C GLU A 142 -1.63 -11.78 8.63
N LYS A 143 -2.96 -11.68 8.52
CA LYS A 143 -3.76 -12.73 7.85
C LYS A 143 -3.37 -12.92 6.40
N ILE A 144 -3.11 -11.82 5.68
CA ILE A 144 -2.65 -11.91 4.29
C ILE A 144 -1.26 -12.54 4.22
N GLN A 145 -0.34 -12.16 5.11
CA GLN A 145 1.00 -12.75 5.19
C GLN A 145 0.96 -14.27 5.38
N GLU A 146 0.03 -14.76 6.18
CA GLU A 146 -0.16 -16.21 6.40
C GLU A 146 -0.63 -16.96 5.13
N LEU A 147 -1.29 -16.26 4.20
CA LEU A 147 -1.74 -16.82 2.93
C LEU A 147 -0.63 -16.93 1.88
N LEU A 148 0.47 -16.19 2.06
CA LEU A 148 1.57 -16.15 1.10
C LEU A 148 2.48 -17.36 1.24
N SER A 149 2.89 -17.94 0.10
CA SER A 149 3.90 -18.99 0.06
C SER A 149 5.27 -18.47 0.54
N GLN A 150 6.14 -19.39 0.95
CA GLN A 150 7.52 -19.07 1.33
C GLN A 150 8.28 -18.38 0.19
N LYS A 151 8.07 -18.82 -1.06
CA LYS A 151 8.65 -18.18 -2.26
C LYS A 151 8.23 -16.72 -2.36
N THR A 152 6.95 -16.43 -2.26
CA THR A 152 6.41 -15.07 -2.38
C THR A 152 6.90 -14.17 -1.24
N ARG A 153 6.91 -14.68 -0.01
CA ARG A 153 7.49 -13.95 1.12
C ARG A 153 8.97 -13.63 0.93
N GLY A 154 9.75 -14.60 0.40
CA GLY A 154 11.17 -14.39 0.08
C GLY A 154 11.39 -13.28 -0.96
N ILE A 155 10.58 -13.21 -2.01
CA ILE A 155 10.65 -12.14 -3.01
C ILE A 155 10.41 -10.78 -2.37
N TRP A 156 9.42 -10.70 -1.49
CA TRP A 156 9.12 -9.48 -0.76
C TRP A 156 10.23 -9.09 0.23
N ASP A 157 10.77 -10.04 0.94
CA ASP A 157 11.90 -9.83 1.85
C ASP A 157 13.13 -9.31 1.10
N ASP A 158 13.45 -9.90 -0.06
CA ASP A 158 14.55 -9.44 -0.91
C ASP A 158 14.32 -8.00 -1.43
N PHE A 159 13.09 -7.64 -1.77
CA PHE A 159 12.74 -6.28 -2.15
C PHE A 159 12.99 -5.30 -1.01
N VAL A 160 12.53 -5.63 0.19
CA VAL A 160 12.74 -4.80 1.38
C VAL A 160 14.22 -4.67 1.71
N ASP A 161 14.96 -5.77 1.70
CA ASP A 161 16.40 -5.78 2.02
C ASP A 161 17.23 -5.03 0.97
N THR A 162 16.78 -4.99 -0.29
CA THR A 162 17.46 -4.28 -1.38
C THR A 162 17.26 -2.76 -1.32
N HIS A 163 16.06 -2.31 -0.94
CA HIS A 163 15.68 -0.90 -1.06
C HIS A 163 15.66 -0.14 0.26
N PHE A 164 15.77 -0.83 1.39
CA PHE A 164 15.74 -0.21 2.72
C PHE A 164 16.92 -0.66 3.56
N ASP A 165 17.64 0.29 4.15
CA ASP A 165 18.82 0.07 5.00
C ASP A 165 18.43 -0.45 6.41
N GLY A 166 17.74 -1.58 6.46
CA GLY A 166 17.26 -2.18 7.72
C GLY A 166 15.95 -1.58 8.21
N PRO A 167 15.40 -2.11 9.31
CA PRO A 167 14.21 -1.55 9.91
C PRO A 167 14.51 -0.14 10.43
N PRO A 168 13.56 0.82 10.30
CA PRO A 168 13.71 2.14 10.91
C PRO A 168 14.04 2.02 12.40
N ALA A 169 14.80 2.97 12.93
CA ALA A 169 15.17 2.98 14.35
C ALA A 169 13.90 2.86 15.23
N GLY A 170 13.88 1.89 16.15
CA GLY A 170 12.72 1.56 16.99
C GLY A 170 11.82 0.44 16.48
N VAL A 171 12.14 -0.17 15.34
CA VAL A 171 11.40 -1.30 14.74
C VAL A 171 12.22 -2.60 14.81
N GLU A 172 13.37 -2.56 15.46
CA GLU A 172 14.33 -3.67 15.59
C GLU A 172 13.73 -4.93 16.21
N ASP A 173 12.64 -4.78 16.98
CA ASP A 173 11.91 -5.89 17.63
C ASP A 173 10.65 -6.33 16.89
N LEU A 174 10.37 -5.80 15.68
CA LEU A 174 9.26 -6.33 14.90
C LEU A 174 9.61 -7.74 14.42
N PRO A 175 8.83 -8.75 14.83
CA PRO A 175 8.98 -10.06 14.24
C PRO A 175 8.82 -9.92 12.71
N VAL A 176 9.43 -10.82 11.96
CA VAL A 176 9.35 -10.92 10.48
C VAL A 176 7.89 -10.83 9.95
N ARG A 177 6.91 -11.02 10.82
CA ARG A 177 5.47 -10.87 10.59
C ARG A 177 4.95 -9.43 10.52
N GLY A 178 5.76 -8.41 10.77
CA GLY A 178 5.37 -6.99 10.77
C GLY A 178 5.82 -6.20 9.55
N ARG A 179 6.34 -6.85 8.51
CA ARG A 179 6.70 -6.18 7.26
C ARG A 179 5.44 -5.85 6.46
N PRO A 180 5.34 -4.62 5.91
CA PRO A 180 4.18 -4.24 5.09
C PRO A 180 4.01 -5.18 3.90
N LEU A 181 2.77 -5.30 3.44
CA LEU A 181 2.44 -6.13 2.30
C LEU A 181 2.93 -5.53 0.98
N PRO A 182 3.30 -6.37 0.01
CA PRO A 182 3.39 -5.94 -1.38
C PRO A 182 1.97 -5.71 -1.91
N PHE A 183 1.59 -4.48 -1.97
CA PHE A 183 0.32 -4.12 -2.60
C PHE A 183 0.37 -4.30 -4.11
#